data_924411d15e9830ebe06c0e94da3f0079
#
_entry.id   924411d15e9830ebe06c0e94da3f0079
#
_cell.length_a   1.000
_cell.length_b   1.000
_cell.length_c   1.000
_cell.angle_alpha   90.00
_cell.angle_beta   90.00
_cell.angle_gamma   90.00
#
_symmetry.space_group_name_H-M   'P 1'
#
loop_
_entity.id
_entity.type
_entity.pdbx_description
1 polymer ?
#
loop_
_entity_poly.entity_id
_entity_poly.type
_entity_poly.pdbx_seq_one_letter_code
_entity_poly.pdbx_strand_id
1 'polypeptide(L)'
;MQQDGQLRDGLWIKQTPSLYNKTQAANWLSRIKYPGSWSEDNVGDFEADLDNLCLLQRLQIVAFAFENTAMHYTSHHSMDISVPALYRRFVVEGKGSYCFGQNTLFLQMIRALGYRAYSGSGRINTAPADSPPNFLSFVHEVLFVQPLKGSNITYVVDASGGGSCITRPILLKNGAKVMGASPSECHALVKTGRVESSLEQIPNSKEPAGVEWRLIVTHASDSGPTSTRIMYSFIEDEFFDMDYECSNIGIYTGAWAEKESLFMNNIVCARCFWLSDEEMEAELVKNSMLETFECDVYSAGGTPRWDHSLRSRCLGRLGLYANELKRHVGTRTETLKVFHTEMERIAILREFFGIDIAQADLKHIRGRPPALELP
;
A
#
# COMPACT_ATOMS: atom_id res chain seq x y z
N MET A 1 15.77 -25.22 -10.79
CA MET A 1 15.56 -24.66 -9.44
C MET A 1 15.26 -23.18 -9.62
N GLN A 2 14.18 -22.68 -9.06
CA GLN A 2 13.88 -21.25 -9.03
C GLN A 2 15.02 -20.53 -8.28
N GLN A 3 15.61 -19.53 -8.87
CA GLN A 3 16.60 -18.68 -8.20
C GLN A 3 15.85 -17.71 -7.27
N ASP A 4 16.40 -17.45 -6.10
CA ASP A 4 15.86 -16.44 -5.18
C ASP A 4 15.64 -15.10 -5.90
N GLY A 5 14.50 -14.49 -5.68
CA GLY A 5 14.12 -13.23 -6.30
C GLY A 5 13.52 -13.33 -7.69
N GLN A 6 13.27 -14.54 -8.21
CA GLN A 6 12.58 -14.72 -9.49
C GLN A 6 11.15 -15.21 -9.29
N LEU A 7 10.28 -14.89 -10.25
CA LEU A 7 8.98 -15.52 -10.37
C LEU A 7 9.15 -17.04 -10.62
N ARG A 8 8.08 -17.80 -10.36
CA ARG A 8 8.02 -19.24 -10.68
C ARG A 8 8.50 -19.47 -12.12
N ASP A 9 9.22 -20.55 -12.32
CA ASP A 9 9.79 -20.96 -13.61
C ASP A 9 10.71 -19.91 -14.28
N GLY A 10 11.18 -18.91 -13.51
CA GLY A 10 12.07 -17.87 -14.02
C GLY A 10 11.41 -16.91 -15.01
N LEU A 11 10.09 -16.70 -14.88
CA LEU A 11 9.31 -15.87 -15.80
C LEU A 11 9.81 -14.43 -15.86
N TRP A 12 9.69 -13.86 -17.05
CA TRP A 12 9.93 -12.45 -17.34
C TRP A 12 8.61 -11.70 -17.47
N ILE A 13 8.54 -10.53 -16.84
CA ILE A 13 7.39 -9.63 -17.03
C ILE A 13 7.60 -8.88 -18.35
N LYS A 14 6.59 -8.91 -19.21
CA LYS A 14 6.60 -8.16 -20.48
C LYS A 14 6.54 -6.66 -20.22
N GLN A 15 7.16 -5.89 -21.11
CA GLN A 15 6.91 -4.45 -21.19
C GLN A 15 5.47 -4.24 -21.69
N THR A 16 4.59 -3.83 -20.80
CA THR A 16 3.17 -3.56 -21.12
C THR A 16 2.96 -2.05 -21.19
N PRO A 17 2.35 -1.53 -22.27
CA PRO A 17 2.01 -0.11 -22.35
C PRO A 17 1.10 0.31 -21.20
N SER A 18 1.29 1.54 -20.73
CA SER A 18 0.37 2.17 -19.79
C SER A 18 -0.91 2.63 -20.49
N LEU A 19 -2.01 2.67 -19.76
CA LEU A 19 -3.24 3.34 -20.14
C LEU A 19 -3.18 4.87 -19.94
N TYR A 20 -2.17 5.37 -19.24
CA TYR A 20 -1.89 6.80 -19.11
C TYR A 20 -0.86 7.25 -20.13
N ASN A 21 -1.05 8.45 -20.68
CA ASN A 21 -0.11 9.09 -21.60
C ASN A 21 1.03 9.80 -20.84
N LYS A 22 2.00 10.30 -21.59
CA LYS A 22 3.20 10.99 -21.05
C LYS A 22 2.84 12.22 -20.21
N THR A 23 1.89 13.03 -20.66
CA THR A 23 1.42 14.21 -19.92
C THR A 23 0.83 13.81 -18.57
N GLN A 24 0.04 12.74 -18.53
CA GLN A 24 -0.55 12.24 -17.30
C GLN A 24 0.50 11.71 -16.33
N ALA A 25 1.52 11.00 -16.83
CA ALA A 25 2.64 10.52 -16.02
C ALA A 25 3.45 11.69 -15.44
N ALA A 26 3.76 12.72 -16.24
CA ALA A 26 4.45 13.92 -15.77
C ALA A 26 3.66 14.69 -14.69
N ASN A 27 2.35 14.82 -14.88
CA ASN A 27 1.46 15.45 -13.90
C ASN A 27 1.41 14.65 -12.58
N TRP A 28 1.42 13.31 -12.66
CA TRP A 28 1.49 12.47 -11.46
C TRP A 28 2.82 12.64 -10.74
N LEU A 29 3.97 12.65 -11.43
CA LEU A 29 5.29 12.92 -10.84
C LEU A 29 5.30 14.27 -10.09
N SER A 30 4.73 15.31 -10.71
CA SER A 30 4.57 16.62 -10.08
C SER A 30 3.67 16.56 -8.85
N ARG A 31 2.54 15.84 -8.92
CA ARG A 31 1.59 15.69 -7.81
C ARG A 31 2.20 14.97 -6.60
N ILE A 32 2.97 13.91 -6.81
CA ILE A 32 3.68 13.21 -5.73
C ILE A 32 4.97 13.91 -5.29
N LYS A 33 5.29 15.06 -5.90
CA LYS A 33 6.51 15.86 -5.65
C LYS A 33 7.80 15.06 -5.90
N TYR A 34 7.81 14.26 -6.97
CA TYR A 34 9.03 13.60 -7.40
C TYR A 34 10.07 14.65 -7.81
N PRO A 35 11.36 14.52 -7.41
CA PRO A 35 12.40 15.49 -7.70
C PRO A 35 12.56 15.78 -9.20
N GLY A 36 12.85 17.04 -9.52
CA GLY A 36 13.02 17.51 -10.90
C GLY A 36 11.75 18.13 -11.48
N SER A 37 11.87 18.63 -12.72
CA SER A 37 10.75 19.18 -13.49
C SER A 37 10.41 18.23 -14.61
N TRP A 38 9.22 17.68 -14.57
CA TRP A 38 8.77 16.65 -15.50
C TRP A 38 7.68 17.18 -16.43
N SER A 39 7.80 16.87 -17.71
CA SER A 39 6.86 17.25 -18.77
C SER A 39 6.67 16.08 -19.75
N GLU A 40 5.78 16.25 -20.70
CA GLU A 40 5.59 15.29 -21.80
C GLU A 40 6.88 15.05 -22.59
N ASP A 41 7.70 16.09 -22.73
CA ASP A 41 8.92 16.05 -23.54
C ASP A 41 10.03 15.21 -22.91
N ASN A 42 10.16 15.22 -21.58
CA ASN A 42 11.28 14.57 -20.87
C ASN A 42 10.89 13.37 -19.99
N VAL A 43 9.59 13.10 -19.79
CA VAL A 43 9.17 11.94 -18.98
C VAL A 43 9.61 10.60 -19.57
N GLY A 44 9.89 10.56 -20.88
CA GLY A 44 10.45 9.40 -21.57
C GLY A 44 11.89 9.07 -21.19
N ASP A 45 12.61 10.03 -20.60
CA ASP A 45 14.00 9.88 -20.14
C ASP A 45 14.08 9.38 -18.69
N PHE A 46 12.93 9.06 -18.08
CA PHE A 46 12.87 8.54 -16.72
C PHE A 46 13.64 7.23 -16.61
N GLU A 47 14.54 7.15 -15.64
CA GLU A 47 15.33 5.93 -15.40
C GLU A 47 14.55 4.97 -14.52
N ALA A 48 14.01 3.91 -15.13
CA ALA A 48 13.27 2.85 -14.44
C ALA A 48 14.24 1.87 -13.76
N ASP A 49 14.61 2.16 -12.52
CA ASP A 49 15.47 1.34 -11.66
C ASP A 49 14.84 1.07 -10.30
N LEU A 50 15.50 0.27 -9.46
CA LEU A 50 14.99 -0.08 -8.13
C LEU A 50 14.94 1.12 -7.17
N ASP A 51 15.90 2.00 -7.28
CA ASP A 51 16.04 3.17 -6.43
C ASP A 51 14.89 4.15 -6.66
N ASN A 52 14.60 4.40 -7.93
CA ASN A 52 13.48 5.24 -8.32
C ASN A 52 12.14 4.59 -8.00
N LEU A 53 12.01 3.26 -8.16
CA LEU A 53 10.82 2.53 -7.75
C LEU A 53 10.53 2.69 -6.25
N CYS A 54 11.58 2.57 -5.42
CA CYS A 54 11.46 2.78 -3.98
C CYS A 54 10.99 4.21 -3.66
N LEU A 55 11.59 5.21 -4.32
CA LEU A 55 11.20 6.61 -4.10
C LEU A 55 9.77 6.89 -4.57
N LEU A 56 9.37 6.39 -5.73
CA LEU A 56 8.01 6.53 -6.27
C LEU A 56 6.96 5.95 -5.31
N GLN A 57 7.18 4.74 -4.80
CA GLN A 57 6.27 4.11 -3.84
C GLN A 57 6.12 4.94 -2.57
N ARG A 58 7.23 5.42 -2.01
CA ARG A 58 7.23 6.24 -0.79
C ARG A 58 6.53 7.58 -0.98
N LEU A 59 6.79 8.25 -2.11
CA LEU A 59 6.13 9.50 -2.45
C LEU A 59 4.63 9.32 -2.69
N GLN A 60 4.21 8.22 -3.34
CA GLN A 60 2.81 7.88 -3.55
C GLN A 60 2.04 7.76 -2.23
N ILE A 61 2.53 6.96 -1.27
CA ILE A 61 1.84 6.74 0.02
C ILE A 61 1.87 7.98 0.94
N VAL A 62 2.77 8.94 0.69
CA VAL A 62 2.77 10.24 1.37
C VAL A 62 1.85 11.24 0.69
N ALA A 63 1.77 11.22 -0.64
CA ALA A 63 0.95 12.16 -1.39
C ALA A 63 -0.55 11.86 -1.28
N PHE A 64 -0.92 10.58 -1.27
CA PHE A 64 -2.32 10.16 -1.35
C PHE A 64 -2.75 9.34 -0.14
N ALA A 65 -3.93 9.66 0.35
CA ALA A 65 -4.53 8.90 1.45
C ALA A 65 -5.12 7.58 0.96
N PHE A 66 -4.94 6.52 1.74
CA PHE A 66 -5.81 5.34 1.68
C PHE A 66 -7.15 5.74 2.27
N GLU A 67 -8.27 5.61 1.52
CA GLU A 67 -9.55 6.11 2.00
C GLU A 67 -10.75 5.51 1.25
N ASN A 68 -11.93 5.58 1.85
CA ASN A 68 -13.17 5.07 1.30
C ASN A 68 -14.30 6.11 1.27
N THR A 69 -13.96 7.41 1.24
CA THR A 69 -14.95 8.48 1.38
C THR A 69 -16.00 8.48 0.28
N ALA A 70 -15.66 8.07 -0.96
CA ALA A 70 -16.60 8.03 -2.07
C ALA A 70 -17.76 7.04 -1.82
N MET A 71 -17.53 5.96 -1.06
CA MET A 71 -18.59 5.02 -0.68
C MET A 71 -19.69 5.69 0.15
N HIS A 72 -19.37 6.78 0.85
CA HIS A 72 -20.28 7.35 1.86
C HIS A 72 -20.77 8.74 1.52
N TYR A 73 -19.95 9.55 0.83
CA TYR A 73 -20.27 10.94 0.53
C TYR A 73 -20.62 11.21 -0.94
N THR A 74 -20.90 10.17 -1.73
CA THR A 74 -21.40 10.33 -3.09
C THR A 74 -22.75 9.65 -3.26
N SER A 75 -23.52 10.07 -4.27
CA SER A 75 -24.81 9.48 -4.59
C SER A 75 -24.75 8.03 -5.06
N HIS A 76 -23.60 7.61 -5.61
CA HIS A 76 -23.41 6.26 -6.14
C HIS A 76 -22.99 5.25 -5.08
N HIS A 77 -22.49 5.71 -3.95
CA HIS A 77 -22.02 4.86 -2.84
C HIS A 77 -21.04 3.78 -3.27
N SER A 78 -20.16 4.10 -4.22
CA SER A 78 -19.21 3.17 -4.83
C SER A 78 -17.80 3.77 -4.89
N MET A 79 -16.83 2.91 -5.12
CA MET A 79 -15.46 3.31 -5.42
C MET A 79 -15.20 3.03 -6.90
N ASP A 80 -15.11 4.06 -7.72
CA ASP A 80 -14.77 3.92 -9.13
C ASP A 80 -13.27 3.72 -9.28
N ILE A 81 -12.87 2.52 -9.69
CA ILE A 81 -11.47 2.12 -9.91
C ILE A 81 -11.07 2.14 -11.38
N SER A 82 -11.90 2.68 -12.26
CA SER A 82 -11.54 2.86 -13.66
C SER A 82 -10.35 3.82 -13.81
N VAL A 83 -9.48 3.54 -14.77
CA VAL A 83 -8.25 4.31 -15.00
C VAL A 83 -8.51 5.82 -15.16
N PRO A 84 -9.52 6.29 -15.91
CA PRO A 84 -9.82 7.73 -16.01
C PRO A 84 -10.29 8.34 -14.68
N ALA A 85 -11.12 7.61 -13.92
CA ALA A 85 -11.63 8.07 -12.64
C ALA A 85 -10.50 8.17 -11.59
N LEU A 86 -9.59 7.19 -11.57
CA LEU A 86 -8.43 7.22 -10.69
C LEU A 86 -7.52 8.41 -10.99
N TYR A 87 -7.21 8.67 -12.27
CA TYR A 87 -6.39 9.84 -12.62
C TYR A 87 -7.02 11.14 -12.12
N ARG A 88 -8.31 11.33 -12.40
CA ARG A 88 -9.04 12.50 -11.93
C ARG A 88 -8.99 12.62 -10.42
N ARG A 89 -9.31 11.54 -9.71
CA ARG A 89 -9.41 11.52 -8.25
C ARG A 89 -8.08 11.81 -7.57
N PHE A 90 -7.01 11.18 -8.01
CA PHE A 90 -5.69 11.32 -7.38
C PHE A 90 -4.94 12.56 -7.89
N VAL A 91 -4.76 12.66 -9.20
CA VAL A 91 -3.86 13.67 -9.77
C VAL A 91 -4.52 15.03 -9.83
N VAL A 92 -5.79 15.11 -10.23
CA VAL A 92 -6.51 16.37 -10.38
C VAL A 92 -7.08 16.84 -9.04
N GLU A 93 -7.84 15.97 -8.35
CA GLU A 93 -8.55 16.33 -7.12
C GLU A 93 -7.71 16.18 -5.85
N GLY A 94 -6.61 15.43 -5.88
CA GLY A 94 -5.73 15.21 -4.71
C GLY A 94 -6.33 14.32 -3.64
N LYS A 95 -7.38 13.58 -3.96
CA LYS A 95 -8.00 12.57 -3.08
C LYS A 95 -7.28 11.23 -3.20
N GLY A 96 -7.73 10.25 -2.47
CA GLY A 96 -7.17 8.89 -2.49
C GLY A 96 -8.18 7.82 -2.89
N SER A 97 -7.84 6.58 -2.62
CA SER A 97 -8.68 5.41 -2.75
C SER A 97 -8.18 4.31 -1.80
N TYR A 98 -8.87 3.20 -1.71
CA TYR A 98 -8.33 2.01 -1.05
C TYR A 98 -7.41 1.19 -1.98
N CYS A 99 -7.02 -0.04 -1.57
CA CYS A 99 -5.94 -0.81 -2.21
C CYS A 99 -6.05 -0.92 -3.72
N PHE A 100 -7.22 -1.24 -4.27
CA PHE A 100 -7.40 -1.36 -5.72
C PHE A 100 -7.10 -0.05 -6.46
N GLY A 101 -7.69 1.07 -6.04
CA GLY A 101 -7.44 2.33 -6.73
C GLY A 101 -6.00 2.83 -6.57
N GLN A 102 -5.39 2.62 -5.39
CA GLN A 102 -3.99 3.01 -5.14
C GLN A 102 -3.01 2.20 -6.01
N ASN A 103 -3.15 0.87 -6.01
CA ASN A 103 -2.23 0.00 -6.73
C ASN A 103 -2.48 0.03 -8.25
N THR A 104 -3.73 0.08 -8.72
CA THR A 104 -4.04 0.25 -10.15
C THR A 104 -3.46 1.56 -10.71
N LEU A 105 -3.64 2.70 -10.00
CA LEU A 105 -3.01 3.96 -10.41
C LEU A 105 -1.49 3.80 -10.48
N PHE A 106 -0.88 3.29 -9.42
CA PHE A 106 0.57 3.13 -9.33
C PHE A 106 1.12 2.23 -10.44
N LEU A 107 0.48 1.08 -10.69
CA LEU A 107 0.83 0.16 -11.77
C LEU A 107 0.88 0.86 -13.13
N GLN A 108 -0.19 1.60 -13.46
CA GLN A 108 -0.27 2.29 -14.74
C GLN A 108 0.78 3.41 -14.84
N MET A 109 1.05 4.14 -13.75
CA MET A 109 2.06 5.19 -13.74
C MET A 109 3.48 4.64 -13.89
N ILE A 110 3.83 3.56 -13.17
CA ILE A 110 5.18 2.97 -13.34
C ILE A 110 5.35 2.30 -14.71
N ARG A 111 4.28 1.73 -15.30
CA ARG A 111 4.31 1.28 -16.70
C ARG A 111 4.58 2.43 -17.67
N ALA A 112 3.96 3.61 -17.45
CA ALA A 112 4.23 4.81 -18.25
C ALA A 112 5.69 5.28 -18.15
N LEU A 113 6.34 5.03 -17.02
CA LEU A 113 7.75 5.32 -16.77
C LEU A 113 8.70 4.20 -17.23
N GLY A 114 8.21 3.14 -17.87
CA GLY A 114 9.03 2.10 -18.47
C GLY A 114 9.31 0.88 -17.59
N TYR A 115 8.70 0.75 -16.41
CA TYR A 115 8.83 -0.47 -15.62
C TYR A 115 8.07 -1.65 -16.22
N ARG A 116 8.63 -2.83 -16.07
CA ARG A 116 7.96 -4.10 -16.34
C ARG A 116 7.24 -4.53 -15.08
N ALA A 117 5.91 -4.51 -15.10
CA ALA A 117 5.09 -4.77 -13.94
C ALA A 117 3.75 -5.41 -14.30
N TYR A 118 3.22 -6.24 -13.41
CA TYR A 118 1.85 -6.74 -13.45
C TYR A 118 1.24 -6.74 -12.05
N SER A 119 -0.09 -6.88 -11.98
CA SER A 119 -0.84 -6.97 -10.73
C SER A 119 -1.22 -8.40 -10.39
N GLY A 120 -1.02 -8.76 -9.13
CA GLY A 120 -1.52 -9.97 -8.51
C GLY A 120 -2.50 -9.65 -7.39
N SER A 121 -3.11 -10.68 -6.83
CA SER A 121 -4.09 -10.49 -5.79
C SER A 121 -3.74 -11.20 -4.49
N GLY A 122 -4.14 -10.61 -3.38
CA GLY A 122 -3.92 -11.09 -2.04
C GLY A 122 -5.20 -11.25 -1.22
N ARG A 123 -5.10 -12.04 -0.17
CA ARG A 123 -6.14 -12.36 0.80
C ARG A 123 -5.79 -11.69 2.12
N ILE A 124 -6.56 -10.69 2.54
CA ILE A 124 -6.33 -9.98 3.80
C ILE A 124 -6.57 -10.92 4.98
N ASN A 125 -5.66 -10.92 5.94
CA ASN A 125 -5.82 -11.63 7.20
C ASN A 125 -6.60 -10.78 8.21
N THR A 126 -7.72 -11.29 8.70
CA THR A 126 -8.57 -10.63 9.70
C THR A 126 -8.30 -11.09 11.12
N ALA A 127 -7.48 -12.14 11.30
CA ALA A 127 -7.14 -12.64 12.63
C ALA A 127 -6.31 -11.62 13.43
N PRO A 128 -6.45 -11.59 14.76
CA PRO A 128 -5.55 -10.83 15.64
C PRO A 128 -4.08 -11.25 15.47
N ALA A 129 -3.17 -10.41 15.98
CA ALA A 129 -1.76 -10.77 16.08
C ALA A 129 -1.62 -12.08 16.90
N ASP A 130 -0.58 -12.86 16.57
CA ASP A 130 -0.23 -14.12 17.23
C ASP A 130 -1.33 -15.20 17.21
N SER A 131 -2.35 -15.04 16.36
CA SER A 131 -3.41 -16.03 16.12
C SER A 131 -3.25 -16.73 14.77
N PRO A 132 -3.79 -17.93 14.59
CA PRO A 132 -3.87 -18.57 13.26
C PRO A 132 -4.55 -17.63 12.26
N PRO A 133 -4.04 -17.54 11.01
CA PRO A 133 -4.60 -16.60 10.04
C PRO A 133 -6.03 -16.99 9.64
N ASN A 134 -6.86 -15.97 9.46
CA ASN A 134 -8.20 -16.07 8.89
C ASN A 134 -8.26 -15.16 7.67
N PHE A 135 -8.20 -15.73 6.47
CA PHE A 135 -8.08 -15.00 5.23
C PHE A 135 -9.45 -14.73 4.59
N LEU A 136 -9.64 -13.49 4.14
CA LEU A 136 -10.72 -13.12 3.21
C LEU A 136 -10.47 -13.74 1.82
N SER A 137 -11.37 -13.51 0.88
CA SER A 137 -11.15 -13.80 -0.54
C SER A 137 -10.03 -12.89 -1.13
N PHE A 138 -9.77 -13.00 -2.43
CA PHE A 138 -8.81 -12.15 -3.13
C PHE A 138 -9.35 -10.71 -3.26
N VAL A 139 -9.13 -9.90 -2.23
CA VAL A 139 -9.66 -8.54 -2.07
C VAL A 139 -8.58 -7.49 -1.88
N HIS A 140 -7.34 -7.82 -2.16
CA HIS A 140 -6.21 -6.92 -2.05
C HIS A 140 -5.33 -7.00 -3.30
N GLU A 141 -5.02 -5.88 -3.92
CA GLU A 141 -4.12 -5.82 -5.06
C GLU A 141 -2.68 -5.64 -4.59
N VAL A 142 -1.77 -6.44 -5.16
CA VAL A 142 -0.32 -6.32 -5.00
C VAL A 142 0.34 -6.25 -6.36
N LEU A 143 1.53 -5.68 -6.46
CA LEU A 143 2.24 -5.54 -7.71
C LEU A 143 3.54 -6.33 -7.72
N PHE A 144 3.85 -6.93 -8.86
CA PHE A 144 5.13 -7.56 -9.13
C PHE A 144 5.88 -6.72 -10.17
N VAL A 145 7.11 -6.33 -9.83
CA VAL A 145 7.90 -5.40 -10.65
C VAL A 145 9.29 -5.97 -10.87
N GLN A 146 9.77 -5.94 -12.13
CA GLN A 146 11.15 -6.25 -12.50
C GLN A 146 11.87 -4.95 -12.90
N PRO A 147 12.45 -4.21 -11.93
CA PRO A 147 12.98 -2.88 -12.18
C PRO A 147 14.37 -2.90 -12.84
N LEU A 148 15.08 -4.03 -12.74
CA LEU A 148 16.46 -4.10 -13.22
C LEU A 148 16.49 -4.44 -14.70
N LYS A 149 17.20 -3.61 -15.49
CA LYS A 149 17.38 -3.86 -16.93
C LYS A 149 18.14 -5.17 -17.16
N GLY A 150 17.64 -6.00 -18.05
CA GLY A 150 18.30 -7.28 -18.38
C GLY A 150 18.24 -8.34 -17.29
N SER A 151 17.38 -8.17 -16.28
CA SER A 151 17.19 -9.12 -15.18
C SER A 151 15.72 -9.41 -14.96
N ASN A 152 15.39 -10.64 -14.53
CA ASN A 152 14.05 -11.05 -14.09
C ASN A 152 13.93 -11.11 -12.57
N ILE A 153 14.84 -10.46 -11.86
CA ILE A 153 14.69 -10.26 -10.41
C ILE A 153 13.45 -9.41 -10.15
N THR A 154 12.58 -9.92 -9.33
CA THR A 154 11.23 -9.42 -9.10
C THR A 154 11.09 -8.90 -7.67
N TYR A 155 10.42 -7.79 -7.54
CA TYR A 155 10.07 -7.18 -6.26
C TYR A 155 8.55 -7.11 -6.11
N VAL A 156 8.10 -7.34 -4.90
CA VAL A 156 6.71 -7.11 -4.49
C VAL A 156 6.57 -5.65 -4.05
N VAL A 157 5.57 -5.00 -4.60
CA VAL A 157 5.26 -3.59 -4.33
C VAL A 157 3.79 -3.48 -3.93
N ASP A 158 3.51 -2.67 -2.94
CA ASP A 158 2.15 -2.33 -2.53
C ASP A 158 2.12 -0.85 -2.12
N ALA A 159 1.58 -0.03 -2.98
CA ALA A 159 1.49 1.42 -2.80
C ALA A 159 0.15 1.85 -2.16
N SER A 160 -0.57 0.92 -1.51
CA SER A 160 -1.91 1.19 -0.97
C SER A 160 -1.93 2.22 0.16
N GLY A 161 -0.86 2.35 0.94
CA GLY A 161 -0.77 3.36 2.00
C GLY A 161 -1.67 3.11 3.21
N GLY A 162 -2.33 1.95 3.29
CA GLY A 162 -3.13 1.54 4.45
C GLY A 162 -2.30 1.33 5.72
N GLY A 163 -2.96 1.04 6.84
CA GLY A 163 -2.28 0.77 8.10
C GLY A 163 -1.29 -0.39 7.98
N SER A 164 -0.05 -0.20 8.41
CA SER A 164 1.05 -1.19 8.32
C SER A 164 1.38 -1.66 6.89
N CYS A 165 1.04 -0.87 5.86
CA CYS A 165 1.43 -1.16 4.47
C CYS A 165 2.95 -1.14 4.31
N ILE A 166 3.46 -1.91 3.34
CA ILE A 166 4.87 -1.85 2.98
C ILE A 166 5.21 -0.46 2.42
N THR A 167 6.37 0.04 2.81
CA THR A 167 6.82 1.38 2.42
C THR A 167 7.96 1.35 1.40
N ARG A 168 8.39 0.17 1.01
CA ARG A 168 9.49 -0.09 0.07
C ARG A 168 9.24 -1.37 -0.71
N PRO A 169 9.77 -1.52 -1.93
CA PRO A 169 9.76 -2.80 -2.64
C PRO A 169 10.45 -3.89 -1.82
N ILE A 170 9.90 -5.08 -1.78
CA ILE A 170 10.49 -6.25 -1.11
C ILE A 170 10.90 -7.26 -2.18
N LEU A 171 12.13 -7.74 -2.14
CA LEU A 171 12.60 -8.80 -3.02
C LEU A 171 11.71 -10.04 -2.89
N LEU A 172 11.27 -10.63 -4.00
CA LEU A 172 10.45 -11.86 -4.01
C LEU A 172 11.31 -13.06 -3.61
N LYS A 173 11.74 -13.09 -2.37
CA LYS A 173 12.59 -14.11 -1.78
C LYS A 173 12.06 -14.52 -0.43
N ASN A 174 12.07 -15.84 -0.15
CA ASN A 174 11.69 -16.34 1.16
C ASN A 174 12.63 -15.81 2.25
N GLY A 175 12.06 -15.17 3.26
CA GLY A 175 12.80 -14.53 4.34
C GLY A 175 13.33 -13.14 4.02
N ALA A 176 13.09 -12.58 2.83
CA ALA A 176 13.45 -11.19 2.52
C ALA A 176 12.78 -10.22 3.50
N LYS A 177 13.52 -9.24 3.97
CA LYS A 177 13.06 -8.26 4.96
C LYS A 177 13.36 -6.84 4.51
N VAL A 178 12.48 -5.91 4.85
CA VAL A 178 12.70 -4.48 4.67
C VAL A 178 12.20 -3.71 5.88
N MET A 179 12.84 -2.60 6.17
CA MET A 179 12.35 -1.66 7.17
C MET A 179 11.01 -1.08 6.72
N GLY A 180 10.04 -1.02 7.62
CA GLY A 180 8.75 -0.39 7.39
C GLY A 180 8.81 1.14 7.44
N ALA A 181 7.89 1.76 8.17
CA ALA A 181 7.82 3.21 8.30
C ALA A 181 9.01 3.78 9.08
N SER A 182 9.45 3.07 10.11
CA SER A 182 10.58 3.43 10.98
C SER A 182 11.34 2.16 11.38
N PRO A 183 12.51 2.28 12.06
CA PRO A 183 13.28 1.11 12.54
C PRO A 183 12.52 0.19 13.49
N SER A 184 11.44 0.65 14.09
CA SER A 184 10.57 -0.18 14.96
C SER A 184 9.62 -1.09 14.19
N GLU A 185 9.59 -1.03 12.85
CA GLU A 185 8.70 -1.82 11.99
C GLU A 185 9.50 -2.55 10.91
N CYS A 186 9.27 -3.86 10.79
CA CYS A 186 9.87 -4.70 9.78
C CYS A 186 8.80 -5.43 8.98
N HIS A 187 8.95 -5.45 7.67
CA HIS A 187 8.15 -6.27 6.77
C HIS A 187 8.98 -7.42 6.23
N ALA A 188 8.38 -8.61 6.20
CA ALA A 188 9.05 -9.81 5.69
C ALA A 188 8.14 -10.59 4.74
N LEU A 189 8.72 -11.22 3.71
CA LEU A 189 8.04 -12.17 2.87
C LEU A 189 8.38 -13.60 3.31
N VAL A 190 7.34 -14.43 3.46
CA VAL A 190 7.49 -15.87 3.76
C VAL A 190 6.74 -16.69 2.72
N LYS A 191 7.44 -17.62 2.09
CA LYS A 191 6.87 -18.59 1.16
C LYS A 191 6.40 -19.81 1.94
N THR A 192 5.15 -20.22 1.81
CA THR A 192 4.56 -21.31 2.58
C THR A 192 3.46 -22.04 1.80
N GLY A 193 3.03 -23.19 2.28
CA GLY A 193 1.82 -23.84 1.82
C GLY A 193 0.56 -23.20 2.41
N ARG A 194 -0.55 -23.29 1.70
CA ARG A 194 -1.87 -22.86 2.20
C ARG A 194 -2.34 -23.81 3.27
N VAL A 195 -2.69 -23.31 4.45
CA VAL A 195 -3.17 -24.14 5.57
C VAL A 195 -4.47 -24.87 5.23
N GLU A 196 -5.33 -24.25 4.42
CA GLU A 196 -6.64 -24.79 4.03
C GLU A 196 -6.61 -25.56 2.70
N SER A 197 -5.41 -25.90 2.19
CA SER A 197 -5.28 -26.62 0.91
C SER A 197 -5.79 -28.05 1.03
N SER A 198 -6.64 -28.45 0.07
CA SER A 198 -7.00 -29.84 -0.14
C SER A 198 -5.95 -30.62 -0.96
N LEU A 199 -4.87 -29.94 -1.38
CA LEU A 199 -3.80 -30.54 -2.16
C LEU A 199 -2.73 -31.09 -1.22
N GLU A 200 -2.32 -32.31 -1.45
CA GLU A 200 -1.22 -32.96 -0.74
C GLU A 200 0.12 -32.68 -1.44
N GLN A 201 1.18 -32.61 -0.66
CA GLN A 201 2.52 -32.50 -1.19
C GLN A 201 2.93 -33.78 -1.93
N ILE A 202 3.50 -33.64 -3.13
CA ILE A 202 4.08 -34.78 -3.85
C ILE A 202 5.26 -35.30 -3.02
N PRO A 203 5.34 -36.65 -2.80
CA PRO A 203 6.47 -37.23 -2.10
C PRO A 203 7.82 -36.75 -2.70
N ASN A 204 8.74 -36.33 -1.84
CA ASN A 204 10.05 -35.78 -2.20
C ASN A 204 10.04 -34.40 -2.90
N SER A 205 8.91 -33.74 -3.02
CA SER A 205 8.88 -32.31 -3.44
C SER A 205 9.48 -31.43 -2.35
N LYS A 206 10.26 -30.42 -2.75
CA LYS A 206 10.76 -29.37 -1.84
C LYS A 206 9.76 -28.24 -1.66
N GLU A 207 8.79 -28.12 -2.56
CA GLU A 207 7.77 -27.08 -2.51
C GLU A 207 6.53 -27.61 -1.81
N PRO A 208 5.93 -26.85 -0.89
CA PRO A 208 4.68 -27.23 -0.26
C PRO A 208 3.53 -27.27 -1.28
N ALA A 209 2.50 -28.06 -1.01
CA ALA A 209 1.29 -28.03 -1.81
C ALA A 209 0.58 -26.68 -1.65
N GLY A 210 0.02 -26.15 -2.75
CA GLY A 210 -0.73 -24.90 -2.71
C GLY A 210 0.11 -23.71 -2.24
N VAL A 211 1.26 -23.46 -2.87
CA VAL A 211 2.20 -22.39 -2.50
C VAL A 211 1.54 -21.02 -2.49
N GLU A 212 1.79 -20.26 -1.44
CA GLU A 212 1.48 -18.85 -1.33
C GLU A 212 2.63 -18.09 -0.66
N TRP A 213 2.63 -16.77 -0.85
CA TRP A 213 3.48 -15.84 -0.13
C TRP A 213 2.66 -15.17 0.98
N ARG A 214 3.30 -14.86 2.09
CA ARG A 214 2.72 -14.08 3.18
C ARG A 214 3.56 -12.86 3.46
N LEU A 215 2.90 -11.71 3.53
CA LEU A 215 3.49 -10.51 4.09
C LEU A 215 3.29 -10.54 5.61
N ILE A 216 4.41 -10.50 6.32
CA ILE A 216 4.45 -10.44 7.78
C ILE A 216 4.96 -9.08 8.20
N VAL A 217 4.28 -8.44 9.15
CA VAL A 217 4.76 -7.23 9.80
C VAL A 217 5.12 -7.53 11.25
N THR A 218 6.26 -7.01 11.67
CA THR A 218 6.75 -7.09 13.04
C THR A 218 6.91 -5.68 13.58
N HIS A 219 6.29 -5.40 14.71
CA HIS A 219 6.42 -4.13 15.42
C HIS A 219 7.18 -4.35 16.71
N ALA A 220 8.23 -3.55 16.93
CA ALA A 220 8.89 -3.47 18.23
C ALA A 220 7.96 -2.77 19.24
N SER A 221 8.18 -3.05 20.51
CA SER A 221 7.49 -2.39 21.63
C SER A 221 8.52 -1.80 22.58
N ASP A 222 8.23 -0.63 23.15
CA ASP A 222 9.10 0.02 24.15
C ASP A 222 9.10 -0.70 25.49
N SER A 223 8.03 -1.42 25.82
CA SER A 223 7.81 -1.97 27.17
C SER A 223 7.27 -3.40 27.19
N GLY A 224 7.17 -4.04 26.02
CA GLY A 224 6.59 -5.37 25.90
C GLY A 224 7.26 -6.23 24.81
N PRO A 225 6.76 -7.44 24.59
CA PRO A 225 7.24 -8.29 23.53
C PRO A 225 6.98 -7.68 22.14
N THR A 226 7.81 -8.03 21.18
CA THR A 226 7.60 -7.71 19.76
C THR A 226 6.30 -8.36 19.30
N SER A 227 5.44 -7.60 18.61
CA SER A 227 4.20 -8.10 18.03
C SER A 227 4.40 -8.47 16.56
N THR A 228 3.97 -9.66 16.18
CA THR A 228 4.08 -10.14 14.79
C THR A 228 2.70 -10.47 14.25
N ARG A 229 2.41 -10.00 13.04
CA ARG A 229 1.13 -10.23 12.36
C ARG A 229 1.33 -10.57 10.90
N ILE A 230 0.59 -11.58 10.42
CA ILE A 230 0.41 -11.79 8.98
C ILE A 230 -0.59 -10.73 8.49
N MET A 231 -0.17 -9.92 7.52
CA MET A 231 -1.03 -8.88 6.94
C MET A 231 -1.95 -9.46 5.88
N TYR A 232 -1.36 -10.16 4.91
CA TYR A 232 -2.09 -10.81 3.84
C TYR A 232 -1.25 -11.95 3.24
N SER A 233 -1.91 -12.87 2.53
CA SER A 233 -1.26 -13.81 1.63
C SER A 233 -1.53 -13.42 0.19
N PHE A 234 -0.65 -13.85 -0.74
CA PHE A 234 -0.80 -13.60 -2.16
C PHE A 234 -0.15 -14.72 -2.98
N ILE A 235 -0.48 -14.77 -4.26
CA ILE A 235 0.06 -15.72 -5.24
C ILE A 235 0.71 -14.97 -6.40
N GLU A 236 1.55 -15.66 -7.17
CA GLU A 236 2.28 -15.08 -8.32
C GLU A 236 1.43 -15.03 -9.61
N ASP A 237 0.16 -15.42 -9.56
CA ASP A 237 -0.72 -15.36 -10.73
C ASP A 237 -1.10 -13.91 -11.04
N GLU A 238 -1.20 -13.60 -12.35
CA GLU A 238 -1.67 -12.31 -12.84
C GLU A 238 -3.19 -12.20 -12.67
N PHE A 239 -3.64 -11.04 -12.20
CA PHE A 239 -5.05 -10.67 -12.11
C PHE A 239 -5.32 -9.46 -12.99
N PHE A 240 -6.55 -9.34 -13.48
CA PHE A 240 -6.94 -8.37 -14.48
C PHE A 240 -8.02 -7.40 -13.95
N ASP A 241 -8.24 -6.30 -14.66
CA ASP A 241 -9.14 -5.23 -14.24
C ASP A 241 -10.54 -5.75 -13.84
N MET A 242 -11.07 -6.76 -14.56
CA MET A 242 -12.38 -7.34 -14.25
C MET A 242 -12.40 -8.14 -12.96
N ASP A 243 -11.28 -8.78 -12.56
CA ASP A 243 -11.18 -9.50 -11.30
C ASP A 243 -11.27 -8.52 -10.13
N TYR A 244 -10.59 -7.38 -10.28
CA TYR A 244 -10.62 -6.31 -9.27
C TYR A 244 -11.98 -5.62 -9.23
N GLU A 245 -12.64 -5.40 -10.37
CA GLU A 245 -13.98 -4.79 -10.39
C GLU A 245 -15.01 -5.69 -9.70
N CYS A 246 -14.97 -7.01 -9.94
CA CYS A 246 -15.82 -7.95 -9.21
C CYS A 246 -15.58 -7.90 -7.70
N SER A 247 -14.31 -7.87 -7.29
CA SER A 247 -13.93 -7.76 -5.88
C SER A 247 -14.34 -6.41 -5.27
N ASN A 248 -14.16 -5.34 -6.02
CA ASN A 248 -14.54 -3.97 -5.68
C ASN A 248 -16.04 -3.85 -5.41
N ILE A 249 -16.88 -4.40 -6.30
CA ILE A 249 -18.33 -4.44 -6.13
C ILE A 249 -18.68 -5.15 -4.80
N GLY A 250 -18.08 -6.29 -4.52
CA GLY A 250 -18.30 -7.02 -3.26
C GLY A 250 -17.97 -6.20 -2.02
N ILE A 251 -16.90 -5.38 -2.08
CA ILE A 251 -16.47 -4.53 -0.97
C ILE A 251 -17.43 -3.37 -0.74
N TYR A 252 -17.72 -2.56 -1.78
CA TYR A 252 -18.51 -1.36 -1.57
C TYR A 252 -20.02 -1.61 -1.43
N THR A 253 -20.52 -2.77 -1.88
CA THR A 253 -21.90 -3.19 -1.62
C THR A 253 -22.05 -3.91 -0.28
N GLY A 254 -20.95 -4.37 0.31
CA GLY A 254 -20.96 -5.20 1.51
C GLY A 254 -21.54 -6.60 1.27
N ALA A 255 -21.63 -7.05 0.01
CA ALA A 255 -22.30 -8.30 -0.37
C ALA A 255 -21.66 -9.56 0.24
N TRP A 256 -20.40 -9.47 0.63
CA TRP A 256 -19.64 -10.60 1.21
C TRP A 256 -19.52 -10.55 2.72
N ALA A 257 -20.01 -9.49 3.35
CA ALA A 257 -19.91 -9.32 4.80
C ALA A 257 -21.26 -9.60 5.44
N GLU A 258 -21.39 -10.73 6.12
CA GLU A 258 -22.64 -11.07 6.81
C GLU A 258 -23.04 -10.04 7.89
N LYS A 259 -22.09 -9.37 8.55
CA LYS A 259 -22.38 -8.33 9.56
C LYS A 259 -21.29 -7.27 9.76
N GLU A 260 -20.04 -7.48 9.33
CA GLU A 260 -18.89 -6.64 9.69
C GLU A 260 -18.01 -6.30 8.49
N SER A 261 -18.55 -5.50 7.56
CA SER A 261 -17.69 -4.89 6.54
C SER A 261 -16.98 -3.67 7.13
N LEU A 262 -15.63 -3.73 7.19
CA LEU A 262 -14.80 -2.63 7.65
C LEU A 262 -15.19 -1.31 6.96
N PHE A 263 -15.28 -1.34 5.63
CA PHE A 263 -15.51 -0.15 4.82
C PHE A 263 -16.97 0.31 4.78
N MET A 264 -17.92 -0.62 4.92
CA MET A 264 -19.34 -0.25 4.97
C MET A 264 -19.70 0.40 6.31
N ASN A 265 -19.08 -0.05 7.39
CA ASN A 265 -19.41 0.37 8.73
C ASN A 265 -18.56 1.55 9.22
N ASN A 266 -17.47 1.90 8.49
CA ASN A 266 -16.55 2.94 8.93
C ASN A 266 -16.09 3.83 7.78
N ILE A 267 -15.87 5.10 8.09
CA ILE A 267 -14.95 5.93 7.31
C ILE A 267 -13.55 5.56 7.76
N VAL A 268 -12.76 5.08 6.83
CA VAL A 268 -11.36 4.72 7.04
C VAL A 268 -10.50 5.65 6.21
N CYS A 269 -9.54 6.31 6.85
CA CYS A 269 -8.57 7.12 6.14
C CYS A 269 -7.19 6.94 6.78
N ALA A 270 -6.18 6.68 5.98
CA ALA A 270 -4.80 6.57 6.44
C ALA A 270 -3.86 7.26 5.45
N ARG A 271 -2.79 7.88 5.95
CA ARG A 271 -1.76 8.51 5.10
C ARG A 271 -0.42 8.48 5.81
N CYS A 272 0.64 8.18 5.08
CA CYS A 272 1.99 8.34 5.57
C CYS A 272 2.41 9.82 5.51
N PHE A 273 3.33 10.21 6.40
CA PHE A 273 3.98 11.53 6.37
C PHE A 273 5.46 11.39 6.75
N TRP A 274 6.28 12.33 6.28
CA TRP A 274 7.70 12.37 6.63
C TRP A 274 7.87 12.84 8.06
N LEU A 275 8.70 12.16 8.84
CA LEU A 275 9.09 12.64 10.16
C LEU A 275 9.95 13.91 10.03
N SER A 276 9.90 14.80 11.02
CA SER A 276 10.85 15.89 11.15
C SER A 276 12.27 15.35 11.44
N ASP A 277 13.29 16.19 11.33
CA ASP A 277 14.66 15.77 11.60
C ASP A 277 14.81 15.38 13.08
N GLU A 278 14.17 16.12 14.00
CA GLU A 278 14.17 15.83 15.43
C GLU A 278 13.45 14.51 15.74
N GLU A 279 12.31 14.25 15.12
CA GLU A 279 11.59 12.98 15.29
C GLU A 279 12.38 11.80 14.74
N MET A 280 13.02 11.99 13.58
CA MET A 280 13.86 10.97 12.96
C MET A 280 15.06 10.63 13.82
N GLU A 281 15.77 11.64 14.37
CA GLU A 281 16.88 11.46 15.27
C GLU A 281 16.44 10.70 16.54
N ALA A 282 15.32 11.08 17.13
CA ALA A 282 14.76 10.40 18.30
C ALA A 282 14.43 8.92 18.03
N GLU A 283 13.88 8.59 16.85
CA GLU A 283 13.58 7.21 16.47
C GLU A 283 14.87 6.41 16.20
N LEU A 284 15.89 7.00 15.58
CA LEU A 284 17.16 6.33 15.31
C LEU A 284 17.95 6.05 16.60
N VAL A 285 18.01 7.00 17.54
CA VAL A 285 18.67 6.80 18.84
C VAL A 285 17.97 5.72 19.65
N LYS A 286 16.64 5.74 19.69
CA LYS A 286 15.82 4.79 20.42
C LYS A 286 15.99 3.36 19.91
N ASN A 287 16.12 3.20 18.60
CA ASN A 287 16.22 1.92 17.92
C ASN A 287 17.66 1.47 17.60
N SER A 288 18.68 2.20 18.05
CA SER A 288 20.08 1.76 17.95
C SER A 288 20.36 0.44 18.70
N MET A 289 19.44 0.02 19.56
CA MET A 289 19.47 -1.26 20.27
C MET A 289 18.74 -2.40 19.55
N LEU A 290 17.94 -2.10 18.51
CA LEU A 290 17.36 -3.12 17.65
C LEU A 290 18.44 -3.53 16.65
N GLU A 291 18.88 -4.79 16.74
CA GLU A 291 19.79 -5.38 15.75
C GLU A 291 19.33 -4.98 14.36
N THR A 292 20.21 -4.35 13.63
CA THR A 292 19.99 -3.80 12.30
C THR A 292 19.28 -4.84 11.43
N PHE A 293 18.04 -4.57 11.09
CA PHE A 293 17.39 -5.31 10.02
C PHE A 293 18.24 -5.06 8.77
N GLU A 294 18.98 -6.07 8.33
CA GLU A 294 19.68 -6.01 7.06
C GLU A 294 18.66 -5.75 5.97
N CYS A 295 18.62 -4.50 5.55
CA CYS A 295 17.78 -4.09 4.42
C CYS A 295 18.47 -4.53 3.15
N ASP A 296 18.18 -5.74 2.66
CA ASP A 296 18.70 -6.28 1.38
C ASP A 296 18.39 -5.37 0.17
N VAL A 297 17.53 -4.39 0.32
CA VAL A 297 17.12 -3.47 -0.74
C VAL A 297 18.24 -2.56 -1.23
N TYR A 298 19.29 -2.35 -0.42
CA TYR A 298 20.38 -1.42 -0.75
C TYR A 298 21.70 -2.08 -1.18
N SER A 299 21.78 -3.39 -1.20
CA SER A 299 23.03 -4.12 -1.57
C SER A 299 23.27 -4.25 -3.08
N ALA A 300 22.42 -3.70 -3.92
CA ALA A 300 22.69 -3.65 -5.37
C ALA A 300 23.60 -2.47 -5.75
N GLY A 301 24.78 -2.35 -5.11
CA GLY A 301 26.01 -1.72 -5.61
C GLY A 301 25.96 -0.36 -6.33
N GLY A 302 24.85 0.35 -6.34
CA GLY A 302 24.71 1.64 -7.03
C GLY A 302 24.84 2.82 -6.06
N THR A 303 25.67 3.80 -6.40
CA THR A 303 25.64 5.12 -5.73
C THR A 303 24.25 5.74 -5.94
N PRO A 304 23.53 6.08 -4.85
CA PRO A 304 22.22 6.68 -4.97
C PRO A 304 22.30 8.03 -5.69
N ARG A 305 21.50 8.21 -6.73
CA ARG A 305 21.46 9.46 -7.52
C ARG A 305 20.57 10.54 -6.90
N TRP A 306 19.79 10.21 -5.88
CA TRP A 306 18.79 11.09 -5.30
C TRP A 306 19.11 11.47 -3.87
N ASP A 307 18.45 12.50 -3.39
CA ASP A 307 18.56 12.92 -2.00
C ASP A 307 18.39 11.71 -1.06
N HIS A 308 19.50 11.26 -0.52
CA HIS A 308 19.56 10.14 0.43
C HIS A 308 18.54 10.31 1.56
N SER A 309 18.19 11.55 1.90
CA SER A 309 17.25 11.88 2.95
C SER A 309 15.87 11.25 2.72
N LEU A 310 15.30 11.33 1.52
CA LEU A 310 13.95 10.80 1.24
C LEU A 310 13.87 9.28 1.21
N ARG A 311 14.94 8.58 0.84
CA ARG A 311 14.97 7.10 0.83
C ARG A 311 15.12 6.51 2.24
N SER A 312 15.95 7.11 3.06
CA SER A 312 16.24 6.66 4.42
C SER A 312 15.31 7.31 5.46
N ARG A 313 14.66 8.44 5.12
CA ARG A 313 13.82 9.19 6.04
C ARG A 313 12.69 8.33 6.58
N CYS A 314 12.51 8.33 7.89
CA CYS A 314 11.42 7.63 8.53
C CYS A 314 10.07 8.26 8.22
N LEU A 315 9.04 7.44 8.24
CA LEU A 315 7.66 7.83 8.05
C LEU A 315 6.89 7.67 9.36
N GLY A 316 5.93 8.55 9.56
CA GLY A 316 4.84 8.35 10.49
C GLY A 316 3.55 8.02 9.73
N ARG A 317 2.50 7.66 10.45
CA ARG A 317 1.17 7.41 9.89
C ARG A 317 0.10 8.22 10.61
N LEU A 318 -0.78 8.83 9.85
CA LEU A 318 -2.06 9.33 10.30
C LEU A 318 -3.12 8.28 10.00
N GLY A 319 -4.02 8.02 10.95
CA GLY A 319 -5.13 7.11 10.78
C GLY A 319 -6.41 7.72 11.34
N LEU A 320 -7.45 7.78 10.52
CA LEU A 320 -8.81 8.07 10.95
C LEU A 320 -9.63 6.79 10.86
N TYR A 321 -10.18 6.40 11.98
CA TYR A 321 -11.05 5.23 12.08
C TYR A 321 -12.16 5.50 13.10
N ALA A 322 -13.38 5.12 12.77
CA ALA A 322 -14.56 5.44 13.54
C ALA A 322 -14.66 6.95 13.79
N ASN A 323 -14.49 7.42 15.01
CA ASN A 323 -14.55 8.82 15.40
C ASN A 323 -13.24 9.34 16.03
N GLU A 324 -12.11 8.70 15.71
CA GLU A 324 -10.80 9.09 16.24
C GLU A 324 -9.81 9.36 15.10
N LEU A 325 -9.01 10.40 15.27
CA LEU A 325 -7.81 10.66 14.50
C LEU A 325 -6.59 10.34 15.34
N LYS A 326 -5.76 9.41 14.86
CA LYS A 326 -4.53 9.00 15.53
C LYS A 326 -3.28 9.30 14.69
N ARG A 327 -2.19 9.59 15.38
CA ARG A 327 -0.86 9.75 14.82
C ARG A 327 0.04 8.66 15.39
N HIS A 328 0.75 7.97 14.50
CA HIS A 328 1.69 6.90 14.86
C HIS A 328 3.10 7.30 14.42
N VAL A 329 4.04 7.25 15.34
CA VAL A 329 5.47 7.49 15.09
C VAL A 329 6.26 6.44 15.86
N GLY A 330 6.97 5.58 15.15
CA GLY A 330 7.71 4.48 15.76
C GLY A 330 6.78 3.58 16.57
N THR A 331 7.09 3.45 17.87
CA THR A 331 6.30 2.66 18.83
C THR A 331 5.16 3.46 19.48
N ARG A 332 5.06 4.77 19.22
CA ARG A 332 4.10 5.66 19.88
C ARG A 332 2.86 5.88 19.05
N THR A 333 1.72 5.85 19.72
CA THR A 333 0.42 6.22 19.17
C THR A 333 -0.18 7.32 20.01
N GLU A 334 -0.60 8.39 19.36
CA GLU A 334 -1.24 9.55 19.95
C GLU A 334 -2.62 9.75 19.34
N THR A 335 -3.67 9.93 20.16
CA THR A 335 -4.97 10.39 19.69
C THR A 335 -4.94 11.91 19.57
N LEU A 336 -4.97 12.40 18.32
CA LEU A 336 -4.94 13.84 18.03
C LEU A 336 -6.30 14.50 18.23
N LYS A 337 -7.37 13.83 17.79
CA LYS A 337 -8.74 14.34 17.86
C LYS A 337 -9.73 13.20 18.06
N VAL A 338 -10.76 13.45 18.86
CA VAL A 338 -12.01 12.69 18.92
C VAL A 338 -13.11 13.62 18.44
N PHE A 339 -14.00 13.15 17.58
CA PHE A 339 -15.03 13.97 16.97
C PHE A 339 -16.38 13.25 17.00
N HIS A 340 -17.48 14.01 17.02
CA HIS A 340 -18.82 13.48 17.21
C HIS A 340 -19.79 13.87 16.08
N THR A 341 -19.41 14.83 15.24
CA THR A 341 -20.27 15.34 14.18
C THR A 341 -19.63 15.16 12.80
N GLU A 342 -20.47 15.12 11.77
CA GLU A 342 -19.98 15.08 10.37
C GLU A 342 -19.21 16.34 9.98
N MET A 343 -19.57 17.50 10.55
CA MET A 343 -18.85 18.75 10.28
C MET A 343 -17.42 18.70 10.81
N GLU A 344 -17.21 18.13 11.99
CA GLU A 344 -15.87 17.92 12.54
C GLU A 344 -15.09 16.90 11.69
N ARG A 345 -15.75 15.80 11.26
CA ARG A 345 -15.11 14.79 10.42
C ARG A 345 -14.62 15.36 9.09
N ILE A 346 -15.46 16.11 8.34
CA ILE A 346 -15.04 16.67 7.05
C ILE A 346 -13.95 17.74 7.22
N ALA A 347 -13.95 18.49 8.34
CA ALA A 347 -12.88 19.42 8.68
C ALA A 347 -11.55 18.68 8.89
N ILE A 348 -11.56 17.56 9.62
CA ILE A 348 -10.39 16.70 9.83
C ILE A 348 -9.90 16.07 8.52
N LEU A 349 -10.81 15.55 7.70
CA LEU A 349 -10.47 14.98 6.39
C LEU A 349 -9.78 16.00 5.49
N ARG A 350 -10.24 17.25 5.49
CA ARG A 350 -9.63 18.35 4.75
C ARG A 350 -8.25 18.73 5.33
N GLU A 351 -8.18 18.95 6.64
CA GLU A 351 -6.97 19.43 7.32
C GLU A 351 -5.82 18.41 7.26
N PHE A 352 -6.09 17.15 7.59
CA PHE A 352 -5.05 16.13 7.78
C PHE A 352 -4.80 15.25 6.56
N PHE A 353 -5.80 15.09 5.69
CA PHE A 353 -5.70 14.18 4.54
C PHE A 353 -5.83 14.89 3.19
N GLY A 354 -6.18 16.17 3.17
CA GLY A 354 -6.39 16.93 1.95
C GLY A 354 -7.64 16.53 1.18
N ILE A 355 -8.58 15.82 1.85
CA ILE A 355 -9.82 15.34 1.24
C ILE A 355 -10.92 16.36 1.50
N ASP A 356 -11.29 17.09 0.47
CA ASP A 356 -12.38 18.07 0.54
C ASP A 356 -13.72 17.41 0.20
N ILE A 357 -14.66 17.47 1.14
CA ILE A 357 -16.04 17.01 1.01
C ILE A 357 -16.94 18.22 1.17
N ALA A 358 -17.75 18.49 0.16
CA ALA A 358 -18.69 19.60 0.22
C ALA A 358 -19.78 19.35 1.26
N GLN A 359 -20.18 20.38 1.98
CA GLN A 359 -21.27 20.26 2.97
C GLN A 359 -22.57 19.73 2.34
N ALA A 360 -22.83 20.07 1.07
CA ALA A 360 -23.97 19.56 0.31
C ALA A 360 -23.96 18.03 0.13
N ASP A 361 -22.78 17.38 0.22
CA ASP A 361 -22.63 15.94 0.05
C ASP A 361 -22.91 15.16 1.34
N LEU A 362 -23.03 15.83 2.48
CA LEU A 362 -23.41 15.20 3.76
C LEU A 362 -24.78 14.54 3.72
N LYS A 363 -25.64 14.91 2.79
CA LYS A 363 -26.92 14.22 2.54
C LYS A 363 -26.73 12.74 2.18
N HIS A 364 -25.60 12.39 1.57
CA HIS A 364 -25.34 11.03 1.08
C HIS A 364 -24.93 10.06 2.20
N ILE A 365 -24.32 10.55 3.30
CA ILE A 365 -23.98 9.67 4.42
C ILE A 365 -25.15 9.48 5.38
N ARG A 366 -26.21 10.30 5.28
CA ARG A 366 -27.36 10.22 6.18
C ARG A 366 -27.98 8.82 6.18
N GLY A 367 -28.13 8.23 7.37
CA GLY A 367 -28.70 6.90 7.57
C GLY A 367 -27.77 5.73 7.21
N ARG A 368 -26.52 5.99 6.83
CA ARG A 368 -25.52 4.95 6.64
C ARG A 368 -24.88 4.56 7.97
N PRO A 369 -24.34 3.31 8.10
CA PRO A 369 -23.75 2.83 9.35
C PRO A 369 -22.71 3.76 9.98
N PRO A 370 -21.76 4.38 9.22
CA PRO A 370 -20.74 5.26 9.80
C PRO A 370 -21.19 6.71 10.01
N ALA A 371 -22.48 7.03 9.78
CA ALA A 371 -22.97 8.40 9.94
C ALA A 371 -22.85 8.85 11.40
N LEU A 372 -22.33 10.06 11.57
CA LEU A 372 -22.31 10.78 12.83
C LEU A 372 -23.46 11.78 12.88
N GLU A 373 -23.52 12.57 13.96
CA GLU A 373 -24.51 13.64 14.10
C GLU A 373 -24.35 14.65 12.93
N LEU A 374 -25.48 14.95 12.29
CA LEU A 374 -25.56 15.86 11.16
C LEU A 374 -26.06 17.22 11.65
N PRO A 375 -25.67 18.34 10.98
CA PRO A 375 -26.15 19.67 11.31
C PRO A 375 -27.65 19.83 11.07
#